data_5279856303e2fd7eeef625e3c081a6d2
#
_entry.id   5279856303e2fd7eeef625e3c081a6d2
#
_cell.length_a   1.000
_cell.length_b   1.000
_cell.length_c   1.000
_cell.angle_alpha   90.00
_cell.angle_beta   90.00
_cell.angle_gamma   90.00
#
_symmetry.space_group_name_H-M   'P 1'
#
loop_
_entity.id
_entity.type
_entity.pdbx_description
1 polymer ?
#
loop_
_entity_poly.entity_id
_entity_poly.type
_entity_poly.pdbx_seq_one_letter_code
_entity_poly.pdbx_strand_id
1 'polypeptide(L)'
;MDERQYIGAGGQRFTTLPALRRTHSNAWRLQEPDLFGIFSVPSFAIGQRALLLRTPAGNVLWDCITLLDDATIALVRSLGGIAAIAISHPHYYTTMVDWAEAFGAPVWLHEADRAHVMRPDPALHFWSGETHELFPGVTLINAPGHFDGATMLHWAGGADGRGALFSGDILQVVPDRRYVSFMRSYPNLVPLPASAVRRIAARAAPFAFERIYGAFWDRVVTSDAKGALARSVERYVRWVSEAGAGSA
;
A
#
# COMPACT_ATOMS: atom_id res chain seq x y z
N MET A 1 12.77 7.38 16.61
CA MET A 1 12.06 6.30 15.90
C MET A 1 10.57 6.62 15.97
N ASP A 2 9.84 6.42 14.89
CA ASP A 2 8.39 6.67 14.86
C ASP A 2 7.65 5.64 15.74
N GLU A 3 6.68 6.09 16.53
CA GLU A 3 5.91 5.21 17.46
C GLU A 3 5.09 4.11 16.75
N ARG A 4 4.91 4.21 15.42
CA ARG A 4 4.23 3.22 14.59
C ARG A 4 5.10 2.00 14.30
N GLN A 5 6.40 2.09 14.55
CA GLN A 5 7.38 1.04 14.34
C GLN A 5 7.81 0.40 15.66
N TYR A 6 8.45 -0.75 15.57
CA TYR A 6 9.09 -1.38 16.72
C TYR A 6 10.47 -1.89 16.33
N ILE A 7 11.33 -2.03 17.35
CA ILE A 7 12.60 -2.73 17.25
C ILE A 7 12.47 -4.03 18.04
N GLY A 8 12.72 -5.16 17.40
CA GLY A 8 12.72 -6.46 18.07
C GLY A 8 13.78 -6.54 19.18
N ALA A 9 13.65 -7.49 20.09
CA ALA A 9 14.56 -7.68 21.23
C ALA A 9 16.03 -7.81 20.83
N GLY A 10 16.32 -8.28 19.61
CA GLY A 10 17.68 -8.38 19.07
C GLY A 10 18.26 -7.08 18.48
N GLY A 11 17.58 -5.95 18.65
CA GLY A 11 17.97 -4.65 18.09
C GLY A 11 17.70 -4.49 16.60
N GLN A 12 18.14 -3.38 16.03
CA GLN A 12 18.03 -3.13 14.58
C GLN A 12 18.96 -4.05 13.80
N ARG A 13 18.47 -4.53 12.65
CA ARG A 13 19.24 -5.32 11.71
C ARG A 13 19.32 -4.59 10.38
N PHE A 14 20.54 -4.43 9.88
CA PHE A 14 20.82 -3.79 8.60
C PHE A 14 21.34 -4.82 7.60
N THR A 15 21.00 -4.65 6.33
CA THR A 15 21.52 -5.44 5.23
C THR A 15 21.81 -4.54 4.03
N THR A 16 22.38 -5.11 2.97
CA THR A 16 22.57 -4.44 1.69
C THR A 16 21.86 -5.22 0.59
N LEU A 17 21.50 -4.58 -0.52
CA LEU A 17 20.91 -5.27 -1.67
C LEU A 17 21.78 -6.45 -2.17
N PRO A 18 23.13 -6.31 -2.32
CA PRO A 18 23.96 -7.43 -2.70
C PRO A 18 23.92 -8.60 -1.71
N ALA A 19 23.81 -8.33 -0.41
CA ALA A 19 23.66 -9.38 0.59
C ALA A 19 22.30 -10.08 0.50
N LEU A 20 21.23 -9.29 0.33
CA LEU A 20 19.87 -9.79 0.23
C LEU A 20 19.67 -10.67 -1.03
N ARG A 21 20.22 -10.26 -2.16
CA ARG A 21 20.20 -11.00 -3.45
C ARG A 21 20.82 -12.40 -3.38
N ARG A 22 21.69 -12.68 -2.40
CA ARG A 22 22.31 -14.00 -2.23
C ARG A 22 21.40 -15.01 -1.54
N THR A 23 20.38 -14.57 -0.82
CA THR A 23 19.58 -15.40 0.07
C THR A 23 18.08 -15.32 -0.21
N HIS A 24 17.64 -14.36 -1.01
CA HIS A 24 16.25 -14.11 -1.32
C HIS A 24 16.01 -14.02 -2.82
N SER A 25 14.81 -14.33 -3.24
CA SER A 25 14.29 -14.12 -4.60
C SER A 25 12.89 -13.55 -4.54
N ASN A 26 12.39 -13.00 -5.65
CA ASN A 26 11.01 -12.53 -5.72
C ASN A 26 10.10 -13.58 -6.37
N ALA A 27 8.99 -13.86 -5.71
CA ALA A 27 7.89 -14.66 -6.25
C ALA A 27 6.85 -13.73 -6.89
N TRP A 28 6.19 -14.24 -7.92
CA TRP A 28 5.20 -13.52 -8.71
C TRP A 28 3.87 -14.26 -8.73
N ARG A 29 2.77 -13.51 -8.69
CA ARG A 29 1.42 -14.06 -8.83
C ARG A 29 0.55 -13.11 -9.65
N LEU A 30 -0.09 -13.65 -10.67
CA LEU A 30 -1.21 -12.96 -11.34
C LEU A 30 -2.37 -12.84 -10.35
N GLN A 31 -2.82 -11.62 -10.08
CA GLN A 31 -3.95 -11.34 -9.18
C GLN A 31 -5.27 -11.26 -9.97
N GLU A 32 -5.24 -10.57 -11.08
CA GLU A 32 -6.27 -10.49 -12.11
C GLU A 32 -5.61 -10.04 -13.42
N PRO A 33 -6.29 -10.05 -14.57
CA PRO A 33 -5.71 -9.55 -15.81
C PRO A 33 -5.06 -8.19 -15.59
N ASP A 34 -3.81 -8.03 -16.08
CA ASP A 34 -2.99 -6.82 -15.95
C ASP A 34 -2.54 -6.42 -14.54
N LEU A 35 -2.75 -7.26 -13.52
CA LEU A 35 -2.29 -7.00 -12.16
C LEU A 35 -1.43 -8.15 -11.62
N PHE A 36 -0.17 -7.88 -11.30
CA PHE A 36 0.79 -8.84 -10.75
C PHE A 36 1.21 -8.45 -9.33
N GLY A 37 1.20 -9.40 -8.41
CA GLY A 37 1.83 -9.25 -7.10
C GLY A 37 3.27 -9.71 -7.13
N ILE A 38 4.16 -8.98 -6.45
CA ILE A 38 5.58 -9.27 -6.28
C ILE A 38 5.88 -9.36 -4.79
N PHE A 39 6.55 -10.43 -4.36
CA PHE A 39 6.79 -10.72 -2.96
C PHE A 39 8.14 -11.40 -2.76
N SER A 40 8.93 -10.98 -1.76
CA SER A 40 10.24 -11.57 -1.48
C SER A 40 10.14 -12.89 -0.71
N VAL A 41 10.90 -13.89 -1.15
CA VAL A 41 10.97 -15.23 -0.55
C VAL A 41 12.43 -15.57 -0.23
N PRO A 42 12.76 -15.90 1.03
CA PRO A 42 11.94 -15.77 2.24
C PRO A 42 11.39 -14.36 2.45
N SER A 43 10.35 -14.21 3.27
CA SER A 43 9.84 -12.90 3.66
C SER A 43 10.92 -12.05 4.32
N PHE A 44 11.02 -10.77 3.95
CA PHE A 44 12.01 -9.84 4.49
C PHE A 44 11.31 -8.59 5.04
N ALA A 45 11.86 -8.03 6.13
CA ALA A 45 11.34 -6.85 6.84
C ALA A 45 9.85 -7.02 7.21
N ILE A 46 8.98 -6.12 6.77
CA ILE A 46 7.53 -6.17 7.05
C ILE A 46 6.85 -7.32 6.28
N GLY A 47 7.44 -7.74 5.15
CA GLY A 47 6.88 -8.83 4.34
C GLY A 47 5.68 -8.39 3.49
N GLN A 48 5.59 -7.11 3.17
CA GLN A 48 4.60 -6.59 2.24
C GLN A 48 4.89 -7.07 0.80
N ARG A 49 3.88 -6.95 -0.06
CA ARG A 49 4.02 -7.12 -1.52
C ARG A 49 4.00 -5.78 -2.24
N ALA A 50 4.61 -5.73 -3.41
CA ALA A 50 4.33 -4.71 -4.42
C ALA A 50 3.29 -5.24 -5.41
N LEU A 51 2.56 -4.33 -6.07
CA LEU A 51 1.63 -4.66 -7.15
C LEU A 51 2.06 -3.94 -8.43
N LEU A 52 2.34 -4.69 -9.48
CA LEU A 52 2.59 -4.14 -10.82
C LEU A 52 1.28 -4.13 -11.60
N LEU A 53 0.72 -2.94 -11.80
CA LEU A 53 -0.48 -2.70 -12.60
C LEU A 53 -0.07 -2.30 -14.01
N ARG A 54 -0.55 -3.02 -15.01
CA ARG A 54 -0.38 -2.67 -16.42
C ARG A 54 -1.57 -1.84 -16.90
N THR A 55 -1.29 -0.73 -17.55
CA THR A 55 -2.32 0.12 -18.16
C THR A 55 -1.89 0.54 -19.57
N PRO A 56 -2.83 0.94 -20.44
CA PRO A 56 -2.48 1.48 -21.76
C PRO A 56 -1.59 2.74 -21.71
N ALA A 57 -1.65 3.51 -20.62
CA ALA A 57 -0.86 4.72 -20.41
C ALA A 57 0.54 4.44 -19.83
N GLY A 58 0.82 3.18 -19.43
CA GLY A 58 2.06 2.75 -18.81
C GLY A 58 1.84 1.96 -17.53
N ASN A 59 2.84 1.19 -17.12
CA ASN A 59 2.73 0.37 -15.91
C ASN A 59 2.99 1.19 -14.66
N VAL A 60 2.20 0.92 -13.61
CA VAL A 60 2.36 1.51 -12.27
C VAL A 60 2.85 0.44 -11.31
N LEU A 61 3.96 0.70 -10.62
CA LEU A 61 4.34 -0.08 -9.45
C LEU A 61 3.71 0.57 -8.22
N TRP A 62 2.82 -0.17 -7.55
CA TRP A 62 2.21 0.23 -6.30
C TRP A 62 2.94 -0.41 -5.13
N ASP A 63 3.43 0.44 -4.23
CA ASP A 63 4.34 0.11 -3.13
C ASP A 63 5.68 -0.50 -3.60
N CYS A 64 6.67 -0.48 -2.72
CA CYS A 64 7.96 -1.11 -2.98
C CYS A 64 8.21 -2.25 -1.99
N ILE A 65 8.89 -3.28 -2.49
CA ILE A 65 9.55 -4.29 -1.68
C ILE A 65 11.05 -4.03 -1.67
N THR A 66 11.74 -4.49 -0.64
CA THR A 66 13.17 -4.18 -0.47
C THR A 66 14.03 -4.85 -1.56
N LEU A 67 13.73 -6.10 -1.91
CA LEU A 67 14.54 -6.84 -2.89
C LEU A 67 14.25 -6.38 -4.31
N LEU A 68 15.28 -5.86 -4.94
CA LEU A 68 15.33 -5.64 -6.39
C LEU A 68 16.50 -6.45 -6.94
N ASP A 69 16.23 -7.52 -7.68
CA ASP A 69 17.19 -8.40 -8.32
C ASP A 69 17.10 -8.34 -9.85
N ASP A 70 18.11 -8.87 -10.52
CA ASP A 70 18.21 -8.80 -12.00
C ASP A 70 17.07 -9.58 -12.68
N ALA A 71 16.60 -10.67 -12.07
CA ALA A 71 15.48 -11.45 -12.59
C ALA A 71 14.18 -10.63 -12.54
N THR A 72 13.94 -9.93 -11.44
CA THR A 72 12.81 -9.00 -11.30
C THR A 72 12.89 -7.87 -12.33
N ILE A 73 14.08 -7.26 -12.49
CA ILE A 73 14.28 -6.20 -13.49
C ILE A 73 13.99 -6.71 -14.90
N ALA A 74 14.51 -7.88 -15.25
CA ALA A 74 14.31 -8.47 -16.58
C ALA A 74 12.81 -8.78 -16.83
N LEU A 75 12.13 -9.36 -15.84
CA LEU A 75 10.71 -9.68 -15.96
C LEU A 75 9.84 -8.41 -16.08
N VAL A 76 10.07 -7.41 -15.24
CA VAL A 76 9.34 -6.13 -15.33
C VAL A 76 9.56 -5.48 -16.69
N ARG A 77 10.80 -5.47 -17.22
CA ARG A 77 11.10 -4.93 -18.56
C ARG A 77 10.37 -5.69 -19.65
N SER A 78 10.27 -7.02 -19.55
CA SER A 78 9.53 -7.84 -20.53
C SER A 78 8.02 -7.55 -20.51
N LEU A 79 7.48 -7.06 -19.38
CA LEU A 79 6.09 -6.62 -19.23
C LEU A 79 5.85 -5.16 -19.63
N GLY A 80 6.88 -4.45 -20.14
CA GLY A 80 6.78 -3.06 -20.58
C GLY A 80 7.43 -2.03 -19.65
N GLY A 81 8.18 -2.45 -18.63
CA GLY A 81 8.85 -1.57 -17.67
C GLY A 81 7.91 -0.98 -16.61
N ILE A 82 8.33 0.14 -16.01
CA ILE A 82 7.56 0.94 -15.06
C ILE A 82 7.52 2.38 -15.56
N ALA A 83 6.35 2.97 -15.69
CA ALA A 83 6.15 4.36 -16.07
C ALA A 83 5.96 5.27 -14.83
N ALA A 84 5.48 4.74 -13.74
CA ALA A 84 5.36 5.45 -12.47
C ALA A 84 5.43 4.47 -11.28
N ILE A 85 5.99 4.92 -10.17
CA ILE A 85 5.95 4.25 -8.88
C ILE A 85 5.08 5.11 -7.97
N ALA A 86 4.12 4.52 -7.27
CA ALA A 86 3.33 5.22 -6.25
C ALA A 86 3.35 4.42 -4.95
N ILE A 87 3.55 5.08 -3.82
CA ILE A 87 3.75 4.41 -2.53
C ILE A 87 2.70 4.88 -1.53
N SER A 88 2.11 3.92 -0.84
CA SER A 88 1.01 4.16 0.08
C SER A 88 1.41 4.97 1.32
N HIS A 89 2.59 4.73 1.88
CA HIS A 89 3.05 5.40 3.11
C HIS A 89 4.54 5.12 3.40
N PRO A 90 5.17 5.84 4.35
CA PRO A 90 6.61 5.79 4.61
C PRO A 90 7.21 4.43 4.96
N HIS A 91 6.46 3.50 5.55
CA HIS A 91 6.99 2.16 5.86
C HIS A 91 7.46 1.40 4.61
N TYR A 92 6.95 1.75 3.42
CA TYR A 92 7.24 1.10 2.15
C TYR A 92 8.17 1.90 1.24
N TYR A 93 8.77 3.01 1.73
CA TYR A 93 9.75 3.78 0.96
C TYR A 93 11.01 2.97 0.62
N THR A 94 11.50 2.18 1.58
CA THR A 94 12.59 1.21 1.45
C THR A 94 13.61 1.51 0.33
N THR A 95 13.65 0.72 -0.73
CA THR A 95 14.55 0.85 -1.88
C THR A 95 13.88 1.57 -3.07
N MET A 96 12.92 2.47 -2.83
CA MET A 96 12.17 3.16 -3.88
C MET A 96 13.06 3.88 -4.90
N VAL A 97 14.19 4.44 -4.46
CA VAL A 97 15.14 5.13 -5.34
C VAL A 97 15.87 4.12 -6.25
N ASP A 98 16.23 2.96 -5.71
CA ASP A 98 16.85 1.89 -6.53
C ASP A 98 15.88 1.37 -7.59
N TRP A 99 14.59 1.25 -7.27
CA TRP A 99 13.54 0.93 -8.25
C TRP A 99 13.39 2.04 -9.29
N ALA A 100 13.37 3.31 -8.87
CA ALA A 100 13.31 4.47 -9.76
C ALA A 100 14.48 4.50 -10.74
N GLU A 101 15.71 4.32 -10.27
CA GLU A 101 16.93 4.27 -11.07
C GLU A 101 16.89 3.12 -12.08
N ALA A 102 16.47 1.91 -11.65
CA ALA A 102 16.47 0.72 -12.52
C ALA A 102 15.53 0.84 -13.73
N PHE A 103 14.45 1.63 -13.60
CA PHE A 103 13.42 1.76 -14.63
C PHE A 103 13.31 3.17 -15.22
N GLY A 104 14.02 4.16 -14.68
CA GLY A 104 13.90 5.56 -15.08
C GLY A 104 12.51 6.13 -14.75
N ALA A 105 11.89 5.67 -13.68
CA ALA A 105 10.50 5.98 -13.35
C ALA A 105 10.39 7.00 -12.21
N PRO A 106 9.46 7.98 -12.29
CA PRO A 106 9.16 8.88 -11.17
C PRO A 106 8.49 8.12 -10.02
N VAL A 107 8.79 8.55 -8.77
CA VAL A 107 8.15 8.06 -7.55
C VAL A 107 7.19 9.11 -7.02
N TRP A 108 5.91 8.77 -6.89
CA TRP A 108 4.87 9.67 -6.45
C TRP A 108 4.55 9.43 -4.97
N LEU A 109 4.80 10.45 -4.15
CA LEU A 109 4.58 10.46 -2.71
C LEU A 109 3.65 11.62 -2.34
N HIS A 110 2.84 11.44 -1.30
CA HIS A 110 2.04 12.58 -0.82
C HIS A 110 2.92 13.57 -0.03
N GLU A 111 2.72 14.86 -0.28
CA GLU A 111 3.50 15.95 0.31
C GLU A 111 3.54 15.92 1.85
N ALA A 112 2.44 15.52 2.49
CA ALA A 112 2.34 15.46 3.95
C ALA A 112 3.32 14.45 4.60
N ASP A 113 3.85 13.50 3.82
CA ASP A 113 4.82 12.52 4.30
C ASP A 113 6.27 12.83 3.87
N ARG A 114 6.53 14.03 3.30
CA ARG A 114 7.86 14.48 2.85
C ARG A 114 8.92 14.36 3.96
N ALA A 115 8.56 14.65 5.19
CA ALA A 115 9.49 14.61 6.33
C ALA A 115 10.03 13.20 6.62
N HIS A 116 9.40 12.16 6.10
CA HIS A 116 9.81 10.76 6.25
C HIS A 116 10.78 10.28 5.15
N VAL A 117 11.09 11.13 4.17
CA VAL A 117 12.05 10.79 3.10
C VAL A 117 13.46 10.90 3.63
N MET A 118 14.14 9.75 3.81
CA MET A 118 15.49 9.69 4.34
C MET A 118 16.58 9.69 3.26
N ARG A 119 16.21 9.41 1.99
CA ARG A 119 17.09 9.45 0.81
C ARG A 119 16.44 10.36 -0.24
N PRO A 120 16.69 11.67 -0.24
CA PRO A 120 16.22 12.58 -1.28
C PRO A 120 16.79 12.19 -2.65
N ASP A 121 15.97 12.30 -3.69
CA ASP A 121 16.36 11.97 -5.05
C ASP A 121 15.52 12.78 -6.07
N PRO A 122 16.08 13.19 -7.24
CA PRO A 122 15.33 13.89 -8.27
C PRO A 122 14.13 13.13 -8.82
N ALA A 123 14.11 11.80 -8.73
CA ALA A 123 12.97 10.98 -9.15
C ALA A 123 11.75 11.10 -8.23
N LEU A 124 11.88 11.71 -7.04
CA LEU A 124 10.77 11.83 -6.09
C LEU A 124 9.90 13.04 -6.44
N HIS A 125 8.65 12.76 -6.79
CA HIS A 125 7.62 13.74 -7.07
C HIS A 125 6.60 13.76 -5.95
N PHE A 126 6.25 14.96 -5.48
CA PHE A 126 5.28 15.13 -4.41
C PHE A 126 3.99 15.72 -4.96
N TRP A 127 2.88 15.08 -4.60
CA TRP A 127 1.55 15.57 -4.89
C TRP A 127 0.82 15.97 -3.61
N SER A 128 -0.18 16.83 -3.72
CA SER A 128 -0.95 17.35 -2.59
C SER A 128 -2.45 17.35 -2.89
N GLY A 129 -3.23 17.60 -1.87
CA GLY A 129 -4.69 17.60 -1.97
C GLY A 129 -5.29 16.23 -1.67
N GLU A 130 -6.55 16.04 -2.04
CA GLU A 130 -7.31 14.83 -1.70
C GLU A 130 -7.14 13.72 -2.70
N THR A 131 -6.93 14.07 -3.96
CA THR A 131 -6.78 13.11 -5.07
C THR A 131 -5.77 13.59 -6.09
N HIS A 132 -5.15 12.66 -6.79
CA HIS A 132 -4.27 12.92 -7.92
C HIS A 132 -4.48 11.84 -8.98
N GLU A 133 -4.95 12.23 -10.16
CA GLU A 133 -5.04 11.29 -11.29
C GLU A 133 -3.63 11.05 -11.85
N LEU A 134 -3.10 9.84 -11.61
CA LEU A 134 -1.77 9.44 -12.06
C LEU A 134 -1.77 9.10 -13.55
N PHE A 135 -2.76 8.31 -13.98
CA PHE A 135 -3.06 7.97 -15.37
C PHE A 135 -4.58 7.88 -15.55
N PRO A 136 -5.10 7.92 -16.78
CA PRO A 136 -6.53 7.73 -17.03
C PRO A 136 -7.07 6.47 -16.34
N GLY A 137 -8.00 6.64 -15.42
CA GLY A 137 -8.59 5.55 -14.63
C GLY A 137 -7.71 5.01 -13.48
N VAL A 138 -6.59 5.66 -13.16
CA VAL A 138 -5.72 5.36 -12.01
C VAL A 138 -5.56 6.60 -11.16
N THR A 139 -6.16 6.61 -9.98
CA THR A 139 -6.21 7.78 -9.09
C THR A 139 -5.60 7.46 -7.73
N LEU A 140 -4.68 8.30 -7.28
CA LEU A 140 -4.17 8.31 -5.91
C LEU A 140 -5.15 9.07 -5.02
N ILE A 141 -5.43 8.55 -3.84
CA ILE A 141 -6.41 9.09 -2.88
C ILE A 141 -5.71 9.29 -1.54
N ASN A 142 -5.58 10.53 -1.07
CA ASN A 142 -5.09 10.78 0.29
C ASN A 142 -6.13 10.34 1.33
N ALA A 143 -5.74 9.45 2.22
CA ALA A 143 -6.58 8.87 3.27
C ALA A 143 -5.86 8.90 4.62
N PRO A 144 -5.69 10.11 5.21
CA PRO A 144 -4.87 10.32 6.40
C PRO A 144 -5.41 9.59 7.62
N GLY A 145 -4.49 8.96 8.36
CA GLY A 145 -4.77 8.17 9.56
C GLY A 145 -3.54 7.40 10.01
N HIS A 146 -3.16 6.37 9.27
CA HIS A 146 -1.94 5.62 9.52
C HIS A 146 -0.71 6.54 9.41
N PHE A 147 -0.65 7.36 8.36
CA PHE A 147 0.22 8.53 8.18
C PHE A 147 -0.62 9.71 7.68
N ASP A 148 -0.06 10.93 7.72
CA ASP A 148 -0.77 12.11 7.26
C ASP A 148 -0.88 12.16 5.74
N GLY A 149 0.16 11.67 5.03
CA GLY A 149 0.17 11.49 3.58
C GLY A 149 -0.28 10.10 3.13
N ALA A 150 -0.83 9.27 4.03
CA ALA A 150 -1.27 7.93 3.68
C ALA A 150 -2.17 7.94 2.45
N THR A 151 -1.84 7.11 1.46
CA THR A 151 -2.42 7.10 0.12
C THR A 151 -2.99 5.73 -0.21
N MET A 152 -4.16 5.69 -0.82
CA MET A 152 -4.71 4.51 -1.51
C MET A 152 -4.65 4.76 -3.02
N LEU A 153 -4.61 3.69 -3.83
CA LEU A 153 -4.73 3.79 -5.28
C LEU A 153 -6.05 3.17 -5.72
N HIS A 154 -6.85 3.92 -6.46
CA HIS A 154 -8.03 3.41 -7.15
C HIS A 154 -7.71 3.10 -8.61
N TRP A 155 -8.07 1.90 -9.07
CA TRP A 155 -7.99 1.45 -10.46
C TRP A 155 -9.40 1.17 -10.98
N ALA A 156 -9.90 2.01 -11.89
CA ALA A 156 -11.26 1.90 -12.43
C ALA A 156 -11.46 0.64 -13.28
N GLY A 157 -10.40 0.16 -13.98
CA GLY A 157 -10.43 -1.04 -14.80
C GLY A 157 -10.41 -2.36 -14.03
N GLY A 158 -10.11 -2.34 -12.71
CA GLY A 158 -10.05 -3.54 -11.89
C GLY A 158 -11.40 -4.21 -11.71
N ALA A 159 -11.39 -5.47 -11.28
CA ALA A 159 -12.59 -6.27 -11.04
C ALA A 159 -13.55 -6.28 -12.24
N ASP A 160 -12.99 -6.48 -13.42
CA ASP A 160 -13.75 -6.50 -14.69
C ASP A 160 -14.50 -5.16 -14.94
N GLY A 161 -13.84 -4.03 -14.68
CA GLY A 161 -14.40 -2.67 -14.85
C GLY A 161 -15.27 -2.19 -13.69
N ARG A 162 -15.41 -2.95 -12.60
CA ARG A 162 -16.16 -2.55 -11.40
C ARG A 162 -15.30 -1.80 -10.38
N GLY A 163 -14.01 -1.68 -10.66
CA GLY A 163 -13.02 -0.97 -9.87
C GLY A 163 -12.35 -1.83 -8.79
N ALA A 164 -11.10 -1.47 -8.50
CA ALA A 164 -10.31 -2.04 -7.42
C ALA A 164 -9.62 -0.94 -6.61
N LEU A 165 -9.43 -1.17 -5.32
CA LEU A 165 -8.73 -0.29 -4.41
C LEU A 165 -7.47 -0.99 -3.89
N PHE A 166 -6.30 -0.37 -4.02
CA PHE A 166 -5.06 -0.84 -3.43
C PHE A 166 -4.82 -0.02 -2.16
N SER A 167 -4.80 -0.67 -1.03
CA SER A 167 -4.97 0.03 0.25
C SER A 167 -3.71 0.16 1.10
N GLY A 168 -2.61 -0.50 0.74
CA GLY A 168 -1.47 -0.57 1.65
C GLY A 168 -1.90 -1.02 3.04
N ASP A 169 -1.42 -0.33 4.07
CA ASP A 169 -1.82 -0.54 5.47
C ASP A 169 -2.96 0.37 5.94
N ILE A 170 -3.50 1.23 5.06
CA ILE A 170 -4.59 2.15 5.41
C ILE A 170 -5.88 1.37 5.69
N LEU A 171 -6.17 0.36 4.86
CA LEU A 171 -7.24 -0.62 5.06
C LEU A 171 -6.61 -2.01 5.13
N GLN A 172 -6.34 -2.50 6.34
CA GLN A 172 -5.79 -3.83 6.51
C GLN A 172 -6.86 -4.89 6.30
N VAL A 173 -6.71 -5.68 5.23
CA VAL A 173 -7.59 -6.82 5.01
C VAL A 173 -7.30 -7.91 6.06
N VAL A 174 -8.28 -8.18 6.91
CA VAL A 174 -8.16 -9.13 8.02
C VAL A 174 -8.42 -10.59 7.57
N PRO A 175 -8.15 -11.61 8.41
CA PRO A 175 -8.43 -13.02 8.05
C PRO A 175 -9.87 -13.27 7.61
N ASP A 176 -10.86 -12.66 8.24
CA ASP A 176 -12.24 -12.63 7.73
C ASP A 176 -12.34 -11.60 6.59
N ARG A 177 -12.27 -12.06 5.36
CA ARG A 177 -12.25 -11.24 4.14
C ARG A 177 -13.51 -10.37 3.92
N ARG A 178 -14.52 -10.50 4.75
CA ARG A 178 -15.71 -9.63 4.76
C ARG A 178 -15.46 -8.29 5.45
N TYR A 179 -14.26 -8.10 6.05
CA TYR A 179 -13.89 -6.93 6.84
C TYR A 179 -12.48 -6.45 6.54
N VAL A 180 -12.26 -5.18 6.87
CA VAL A 180 -10.95 -4.54 6.99
C VAL A 180 -10.78 -3.97 8.40
N SER A 181 -9.55 -3.60 8.77
CA SER A 181 -9.23 -2.94 10.03
C SER A 181 -8.37 -1.69 9.79
N PHE A 182 -8.26 -0.87 10.82
CA PHE A 182 -7.62 0.43 10.76
C PHE A 182 -6.74 0.61 12.01
N MET A 183 -5.45 0.88 11.81
CA MET A 183 -4.53 1.04 12.93
C MET A 183 -3.59 2.23 12.69
N ARG A 184 -3.24 2.92 13.76
CA ARG A 184 -2.11 3.81 13.78
C ARG A 184 -0.79 3.02 13.76
N SER A 185 -0.73 1.92 14.53
CA SER A 185 0.40 1.00 14.54
C SER A 185 -0.10 -0.44 14.62
N TYR A 186 0.18 -1.24 13.60
CA TYR A 186 -0.15 -2.67 13.62
C TYR A 186 0.72 -3.46 14.60
N PRO A 187 2.07 -3.30 14.61
CA PRO A 187 2.92 -4.06 15.53
C PRO A 187 2.64 -3.73 17.00
N ASN A 188 2.30 -2.47 17.30
CA ASN A 188 2.03 -2.03 18.67
C ASN A 188 0.55 -2.03 19.02
N LEU A 189 -0.33 -2.51 18.11
CA LEU A 189 -1.77 -2.63 18.28
C LEU A 189 -2.46 -1.30 18.70
N VAL A 190 -1.93 -0.17 18.21
CA VAL A 190 -2.49 1.15 18.51
C VAL A 190 -3.61 1.45 17.50
N PRO A 191 -4.87 1.61 17.93
CA PRO A 191 -5.99 1.88 17.05
C PRO A 191 -5.97 3.31 16.51
N LEU A 192 -6.68 3.55 15.39
CA LEU A 192 -7.02 4.90 14.95
C LEU A 192 -8.26 5.42 15.72
N PRO A 193 -8.37 6.75 15.93
CA PRO A 193 -9.59 7.31 16.45
C PRO A 193 -10.74 7.20 15.44
N ALA A 194 -11.98 7.15 15.92
CA ALA A 194 -13.20 7.04 15.10
C ALA A 194 -13.29 8.11 14.01
N SER A 195 -12.84 9.34 14.29
CA SER A 195 -12.82 10.45 13.33
C SER A 195 -11.92 10.17 12.13
N ALA A 196 -10.74 9.58 12.34
CA ALA A 196 -9.83 9.20 11.27
C ALA A 196 -10.42 8.09 10.40
N VAL A 197 -11.03 7.07 11.01
CA VAL A 197 -11.67 5.98 10.29
C VAL A 197 -12.83 6.46 9.41
N ARG A 198 -13.68 7.36 9.94
CA ARG A 198 -14.75 7.99 9.14
C ARG A 198 -14.19 8.81 7.96
N ARG A 199 -13.09 9.54 8.17
CA ARG A 199 -12.42 10.30 7.11
C ARG A 199 -11.87 9.40 6.02
N ILE A 200 -11.19 8.30 6.37
CA ILE A 200 -10.70 7.30 5.39
C ILE A 200 -11.87 6.77 4.54
N ALA A 201 -12.98 6.40 5.17
CA ALA A 201 -14.16 5.94 4.46
C ALA A 201 -14.76 7.01 3.53
N ALA A 202 -14.82 8.25 4.00
CA ALA A 202 -15.31 9.38 3.20
C ALA A 202 -14.45 9.64 1.96
N ARG A 203 -13.11 9.47 2.08
CA ARG A 203 -12.17 9.57 0.95
C ARG A 203 -12.39 8.49 -0.11
N ALA A 204 -12.70 7.27 0.32
CA ALA A 204 -12.98 6.15 -0.59
C ALA A 204 -14.39 6.19 -1.20
N ALA A 205 -15.35 6.86 -0.56
CA ALA A 205 -16.77 6.81 -0.93
C ALA A 205 -17.09 7.20 -2.38
N PRO A 206 -16.45 8.24 -2.98
CA PRO A 206 -16.74 8.65 -4.36
C PRO A 206 -16.36 7.61 -5.41
N PHE A 207 -15.48 6.67 -5.09
CA PHE A 207 -14.91 5.70 -6.03
C PHE A 207 -15.73 4.41 -6.06
N ALA A 208 -15.92 3.84 -7.24
CA ALA A 208 -16.47 2.50 -7.39
C ALA A 208 -15.35 1.47 -7.22
N PHE A 209 -15.52 0.50 -6.34
CA PHE A 209 -14.59 -0.63 -6.21
C PHE A 209 -15.32 -1.85 -5.66
N GLU A 210 -15.05 -2.97 -6.30
CA GLU A 210 -15.57 -4.30 -5.95
C GLU A 210 -14.52 -5.14 -5.22
N ARG A 211 -13.23 -4.79 -5.39
CA ARG A 211 -12.10 -5.49 -4.75
C ARG A 211 -11.25 -4.53 -3.94
N ILE A 212 -10.64 -5.06 -2.85
CA ILE A 212 -9.56 -4.38 -2.13
C ILE A 212 -8.34 -5.28 -2.13
N TYR A 213 -7.21 -4.76 -2.60
CA TYR A 213 -5.90 -5.38 -2.51
C TYR A 213 -5.11 -4.76 -1.35
N GLY A 214 -4.96 -5.50 -0.25
CA GLY A 214 -4.13 -5.10 0.88
C GLY A 214 -2.65 -5.36 0.64
N ALA A 215 -1.83 -4.91 1.59
CA ALA A 215 -0.37 -4.94 1.49
C ALA A 215 0.26 -6.35 1.49
N PHE A 216 -0.43 -7.38 1.98
CA PHE A 216 0.15 -8.70 2.16
C PHE A 216 -0.40 -9.72 1.16
N TRP A 217 0.37 -10.79 0.94
CA TRP A 217 0.21 -11.75 -0.16
C TRP A 217 -1.22 -12.28 -0.34
N ASP A 218 -1.86 -12.72 0.73
CA ASP A 218 -3.20 -13.30 0.67
C ASP A 218 -4.30 -12.36 1.21
N ARG A 219 -4.01 -11.07 1.34
CA ARG A 219 -4.93 -10.08 1.89
C ARG A 219 -5.70 -9.37 0.79
N VAL A 220 -6.76 -10.03 0.30
CA VAL A 220 -7.65 -9.49 -0.74
C VAL A 220 -9.11 -9.67 -0.32
N VAL A 221 -9.90 -8.60 -0.44
CA VAL A 221 -11.36 -8.66 -0.48
C VAL A 221 -11.75 -8.83 -1.95
N THR A 222 -12.29 -9.97 -2.31
CA THR A 222 -12.51 -10.35 -3.71
C THR A 222 -13.86 -9.89 -4.28
N SER A 223 -14.81 -9.52 -3.42
CA SER A 223 -16.14 -9.04 -3.80
C SER A 223 -16.76 -8.23 -2.67
N ASP A 224 -17.78 -7.40 -2.99
CA ASP A 224 -18.50 -6.55 -2.02
C ASP A 224 -17.57 -5.68 -1.17
N ALA A 225 -16.51 -5.15 -1.77
CA ALA A 225 -15.48 -4.40 -1.03
C ALA A 225 -16.02 -3.10 -0.42
N LYS A 226 -16.94 -2.40 -1.07
CA LYS A 226 -17.62 -1.23 -0.48
C LYS A 226 -18.46 -1.63 0.72
N GLY A 227 -19.19 -2.71 0.65
CA GLY A 227 -19.95 -3.26 1.79
C GLY A 227 -19.03 -3.71 2.93
N ALA A 228 -17.89 -4.35 2.60
CA ALA A 228 -16.88 -4.73 3.58
C ALA A 228 -16.31 -3.51 4.31
N LEU A 229 -15.99 -2.41 3.59
CA LEU A 229 -15.53 -1.17 4.18
C LEU A 229 -16.61 -0.56 5.10
N ALA A 230 -17.85 -0.44 4.64
CA ALA A 230 -18.94 0.15 5.41
C ALA A 230 -19.18 -0.61 6.73
N ARG A 231 -19.32 -1.94 6.66
CA ARG A 231 -19.47 -2.80 7.86
C ARG A 231 -18.28 -2.68 8.82
N SER A 232 -17.08 -2.54 8.28
CA SER A 232 -15.87 -2.41 9.09
C SER A 232 -15.80 -1.08 9.81
N VAL A 233 -16.17 0.01 9.15
CA VAL A 233 -16.25 1.35 9.76
C VAL A 233 -17.27 1.37 10.89
N GLU A 234 -18.47 0.86 10.65
CA GLU A 234 -19.52 0.77 11.67
C GLU A 234 -19.05 -0.03 12.89
N ARG A 235 -18.56 -1.26 12.65
CA ARG A 235 -18.05 -2.13 13.72
C ARG A 235 -16.90 -1.49 14.50
N TYR A 236 -15.91 -0.94 13.78
CA TYR A 236 -14.72 -0.35 14.39
C TYR A 236 -15.08 0.88 15.23
N VAL A 237 -15.84 1.82 14.65
CA VAL A 237 -16.25 3.05 15.33
C VAL A 237 -17.05 2.75 16.57
N ARG A 238 -17.99 1.79 16.52
CA ARG A 238 -18.75 1.36 17.71
C ARG A 238 -17.79 0.97 18.85
N TRP A 239 -16.84 0.07 18.60
CA TRP A 239 -15.95 -0.43 19.65
C TRP A 239 -14.95 0.59 20.18
N VAL A 240 -14.45 1.52 19.36
CA VAL A 240 -13.51 2.55 19.85
C VAL A 240 -14.23 3.75 20.48
N SER A 241 -15.54 3.91 20.28
CA SER A 241 -16.33 5.01 20.85
C SER A 241 -17.10 4.60 22.11
N GLU A 242 -17.45 3.34 22.27
CA GLU A 242 -18.19 2.80 23.41
C GLU A 242 -17.32 2.53 24.65
N ALA A 243 -16.04 2.93 24.65
CA ALA A 243 -15.21 2.90 25.84
C ALA A 243 -15.75 3.87 26.92
N GLY A 244 -16.86 3.51 27.54
CA GLY A 244 -17.49 4.30 28.60
C GLY A 244 -18.98 4.05 28.81
N ALA A 245 -19.67 3.41 27.89
CA ALA A 245 -21.03 2.95 28.14
C ALA A 245 -21.00 1.61 28.88
N GLY A 246 -20.61 1.64 30.12
CA GLY A 246 -20.91 0.57 31.08
C GLY A 246 -22.41 0.44 31.19
N SER A 247 -23.00 -0.52 30.51
CA SER A 247 -24.30 -1.06 30.92
C SER A 247 -24.01 -2.17 31.90
N ALA A 248 -24.30 -1.88 33.14
CA ALA A 248 -24.54 -2.88 34.18
C ALA A 248 -25.57 -3.91 33.73
#